data_d5093618663ff2fccbcb81adbba81510
#
_entry.id   d5093618663ff2fccbcb81adbba81510
#
_cell.length_a   1.000
_cell.length_b   1.000
_cell.length_c   1.000
_cell.angle_alpha   90.00
_cell.angle_beta   90.00
_cell.angle_gamma   90.00
#
_symmetry.space_group_name_H-M   'P 1'
#
loop_
_entity.id
_entity.type
_entity.pdbx_description
1 polymer ?
#
loop_
_entity_poly.entity_id
_entity_poly.type
_entity_poly.pdbx_seq_one_letter_code
_entity_poly.pdbx_strand_id
1 'polypeptide(L)'
;MDNRQSAVRHPQFPIDNPQSAIRLPPPSGGNPQSLGLFSATMLVVGNTIGVGIFTTSGIVADAVPSPGWLLAVWILGGLLSLAGALTWAELGAMFPQAGGEYVYLREAFGPFWGFLCGWSIFIANFSGSIAVLAIALAGSLTHVLGLESLKVPLWIITVGGFLLPVSWTQLLAIFLVWVVSLINYRGLRFGSGTQNVLSLSKLVAIVALLLAGFWWGSGDWSHFSPPFLWAPPREFLSAVGVALIPVSFAYTGWNAAAYIASEVRHPEKTLPRALLGGTFITIAVYLLLNLLYVYAVPLTALRGVVQVGELTATTLFGAKAAWVIALLIALSIASAFNVMILTGGWIYFAMAKDGVFFQTASQLHPRFHVPGQALLLQAVWTSVLILSGTFEQLLTYATIVLVGFSALTVGALFILRRRRPELPRPYRVWGYPWLPAFYVVGSVGIVLNALWERPLECFLGLFLCAAGVPVYYWWQRVDSVAPAA
;
A
#
# COMPACT_ATOMS: atom_id res chain seq x y z
N MET A 1 25.53 57.27 -12.76
CA MET A 1 24.17 56.66 -12.58
C MET A 1 24.30 55.21 -13.05
N ASP A 2 24.58 54.36 -12.13
CA ASP A 2 24.95 52.94 -12.40
C ASP A 2 23.77 52.08 -12.03
N ASN A 3 23.11 51.53 -13.04
CA ASN A 3 21.86 50.81 -12.92
C ASN A 3 22.16 49.29 -12.76
N ARG A 4 22.51 48.87 -11.53
CA ARG A 4 22.66 47.44 -11.19
C ARG A 4 21.29 46.86 -10.93
N GLN A 5 20.66 46.34 -11.97
CA GLN A 5 19.57 45.39 -11.81
C GLN A 5 20.14 44.06 -11.29
N SER A 6 19.89 43.77 -10.02
CA SER A 6 20.15 42.46 -9.40
C SER A 6 19.17 41.43 -9.99
N ALA A 7 19.63 40.75 -11.02
CA ALA A 7 18.93 39.55 -11.53
C ALA A 7 18.95 38.47 -10.43
N VAL A 8 17.80 38.22 -9.86
CA VAL A 8 17.57 37.04 -9.02
C VAL A 8 17.80 35.80 -9.90
N ARG A 9 18.97 35.22 -9.79
CA ARG A 9 19.26 33.91 -10.41
C ARG A 9 18.42 32.86 -9.68
N HIS A 10 17.32 32.44 -10.30
CA HIS A 10 16.70 31.17 -9.92
C HIS A 10 17.74 30.07 -10.08
N PRO A 11 17.94 29.18 -9.09
CA PRO A 11 18.78 28.03 -9.28
C PRO A 11 18.22 27.20 -10.43
N GLN A 12 18.93 27.20 -11.55
CA GLN A 12 18.64 26.29 -12.67
C GLN A 12 19.00 24.89 -12.18
N PHE A 13 18.00 24.14 -11.75
CA PHE A 13 18.14 22.69 -11.69
C PHE A 13 18.48 22.24 -13.13
N PRO A 14 19.45 21.37 -13.32
CA PRO A 14 19.82 20.89 -14.65
C PRO A 14 18.73 19.95 -15.19
N ILE A 15 17.60 20.56 -15.60
CA ILE A 15 16.47 19.86 -16.26
C ILE A 15 16.84 19.52 -17.71
N ASP A 16 17.92 20.11 -18.24
CA ASP A 16 18.28 20.02 -19.67
C ASP A 16 19.22 18.87 -20.04
N ASN A 17 19.57 17.99 -19.11
CA ASN A 17 20.34 16.81 -19.47
C ASN A 17 19.48 15.55 -19.38
N PRO A 18 18.92 15.04 -20.49
CA PRO A 18 18.18 13.77 -20.52
C PRO A 18 19.04 12.56 -20.11
N GLN A 19 20.37 12.76 -20.01
CA GLN A 19 21.32 11.74 -19.55
C GLN A 19 21.58 11.80 -18.04
N SER A 20 21.10 12.84 -17.34
CA SER A 20 21.10 12.90 -15.87
C SER A 20 19.92 12.18 -15.22
N ALA A 21 19.08 11.47 -15.99
CA ALA A 21 18.41 10.31 -15.44
C ALA A 21 19.50 9.47 -14.78
N ILE A 22 19.65 9.59 -13.45
CA ILE A 22 20.70 8.96 -12.66
C ILE A 22 20.66 7.48 -13.06
N ARG A 23 21.47 7.12 -14.08
CA ARG A 23 21.98 5.77 -14.14
C ARG A 23 22.77 5.69 -12.84
N LEU A 24 22.15 5.12 -11.81
CA LEU A 24 22.95 4.56 -10.74
C LEU A 24 24.05 3.81 -11.49
N PRO A 25 25.34 4.12 -11.27
CA PRO A 25 26.40 3.32 -11.85
C PRO A 25 26.02 1.87 -11.59
N PRO A 26 26.15 0.95 -12.54
CA PRO A 26 25.91 -0.45 -12.29
C PRO A 26 26.60 -0.73 -10.98
N PRO A 27 25.96 -1.37 -9.99
CA PRO A 27 26.45 -1.45 -8.64
C PRO A 27 27.90 -1.86 -8.70
N SER A 28 28.78 -0.92 -8.34
CA SER A 28 30.22 -1.14 -8.29
C SER A 28 30.45 -2.13 -7.16
N GLY A 29 30.55 -3.39 -7.49
CA GLY A 29 30.65 -4.50 -6.54
C GLY A 29 29.45 -5.42 -6.55
N GLY A 30 29.31 -6.22 -7.59
CA GLY A 30 29.00 -7.62 -7.54
C GLY A 30 27.72 -8.13 -6.89
N ASN A 31 26.62 -7.37 -6.78
CA ASN A 31 25.34 -8.01 -6.52
C ASN A 31 24.41 -7.77 -7.73
N PRO A 32 24.21 -8.78 -8.60
CA PRO A 32 23.24 -8.67 -9.69
C PRO A 32 21.87 -8.37 -9.10
N GLN A 33 21.11 -7.49 -9.74
CA GLN A 33 19.70 -7.23 -9.46
C GLN A 33 19.05 -8.52 -8.99
N SER A 34 18.56 -8.53 -7.74
CA SER A 34 18.33 -9.79 -7.02
C SER A 34 16.93 -10.34 -7.20
N LEU A 35 15.95 -9.48 -7.60
CA LEU A 35 14.54 -9.85 -7.68
C LEU A 35 14.14 -10.27 -9.08
N GLY A 36 13.79 -11.56 -9.21
CA GLY A 36 13.16 -12.09 -10.42
C GLY A 36 11.65 -11.86 -10.43
N LEU A 37 11.00 -12.29 -11.53
CA LEU A 37 9.55 -12.17 -11.73
C LEU A 37 8.75 -12.76 -10.56
N PHE A 38 9.12 -13.95 -10.07
CA PHE A 38 8.42 -14.61 -8.96
C PHE A 38 8.42 -13.73 -7.71
N SER A 39 9.59 -13.25 -7.27
CA SER A 39 9.68 -12.44 -6.06
C SER A 39 8.96 -11.10 -6.21
N ALA A 40 9.05 -10.45 -7.38
CA ALA A 40 8.33 -9.22 -7.67
C ALA A 40 6.80 -9.44 -7.65
N THR A 41 6.31 -10.56 -8.18
CA THR A 41 4.89 -10.94 -8.12
C THR A 41 4.47 -11.24 -6.67
N MET A 42 5.31 -11.94 -5.88
CA MET A 42 5.02 -12.22 -4.47
C MET A 42 5.00 -10.97 -3.60
N LEU A 43 5.73 -9.92 -3.96
CA LEU A 43 5.61 -8.61 -3.31
C LEU A 43 4.23 -7.99 -3.56
N VAL A 44 3.74 -8.02 -4.79
CA VAL A 44 2.41 -7.51 -5.15
C VAL A 44 1.31 -8.28 -4.42
N VAL A 45 1.30 -9.60 -4.57
CA VAL A 45 0.33 -10.49 -3.91
C VAL A 45 0.41 -10.36 -2.39
N GLY A 46 1.65 -10.30 -1.87
CA GLY A 46 1.93 -10.19 -0.44
C GLY A 46 1.41 -8.92 0.18
N ASN A 47 1.51 -7.80 -0.51
CA ASN A 47 1.06 -6.51 -0.03
C ASN A 47 -0.46 -6.34 -0.19
N THR A 48 -1.04 -6.82 -1.29
CA THR A 48 -2.47 -6.62 -1.58
C THR A 48 -3.36 -7.57 -0.78
N ILE A 49 -3.04 -8.87 -0.71
CA ILE A 49 -3.82 -9.82 0.09
C ILE A 49 -3.45 -9.66 1.57
N GLY A 50 -4.08 -8.71 2.23
CA GLY A 50 -3.97 -8.42 3.66
C GLY A 50 -5.20 -8.86 4.44
N VAL A 51 -5.52 -8.16 5.52
CA VAL A 51 -6.70 -8.38 6.34
C VAL A 51 -8.00 -8.00 5.63
N GLY A 52 -7.94 -7.06 4.67
CA GLY A 52 -9.12 -6.47 4.02
C GLY A 52 -10.10 -7.48 3.46
N ILE A 53 -9.66 -8.52 2.76
CA ILE A 53 -10.55 -9.53 2.17
C ILE A 53 -11.34 -10.31 3.25
N PHE A 54 -10.77 -10.50 4.43
CA PHE A 54 -11.42 -11.26 5.52
C PHE A 54 -12.39 -10.40 6.34
N THR A 55 -12.40 -9.08 6.17
CA THR A 55 -13.21 -8.15 6.97
C THR A 55 -14.13 -7.26 6.13
N THR A 56 -13.78 -6.93 4.91
CA THR A 56 -14.48 -5.94 4.09
C THR A 56 -15.81 -6.46 3.53
N SER A 57 -15.88 -7.76 3.21
CA SER A 57 -17.04 -8.32 2.51
C SER A 57 -18.35 -8.19 3.27
N GLY A 58 -18.32 -8.18 4.62
CA GLY A 58 -19.52 -7.96 5.43
C GLY A 58 -20.02 -6.51 5.37
N ILE A 59 -19.10 -5.55 5.30
CA ILE A 59 -19.43 -4.13 5.10
C ILE A 59 -20.03 -3.92 3.71
N VAL A 60 -19.48 -4.57 2.69
CA VAL A 60 -20.02 -4.53 1.32
C VAL A 60 -21.39 -5.19 1.27
N ALA A 61 -21.59 -6.32 1.97
CA ALA A 61 -22.87 -7.03 2.05
C ALA A 61 -23.99 -6.18 2.66
N ASP A 62 -23.65 -5.27 3.57
CA ASP A 62 -24.61 -4.33 4.15
C ASP A 62 -25.06 -3.26 3.15
N ALA A 63 -24.16 -2.83 2.26
CA ALA A 63 -24.43 -1.79 1.28
C ALA A 63 -25.19 -2.29 0.03
N VAL A 64 -25.13 -3.60 -0.30
CA VAL A 64 -25.67 -4.11 -1.56
C VAL A 64 -26.93 -4.97 -1.36
N PRO A 65 -27.88 -4.95 -2.34
CA PRO A 65 -29.17 -5.63 -2.16
C PRO A 65 -29.13 -7.15 -2.38
N SER A 66 -28.11 -7.69 -3.07
CA SER A 66 -28.05 -9.12 -3.43
C SER A 66 -26.63 -9.64 -3.63
N PRO A 67 -26.43 -10.97 -3.61
CA PRO A 67 -25.11 -11.60 -3.75
C PRO A 67 -24.41 -11.28 -5.07
N GLY A 68 -25.13 -11.17 -6.18
CA GLY A 68 -24.56 -10.81 -7.48
C GLY A 68 -23.98 -9.41 -7.49
N TRP A 69 -24.61 -8.46 -6.79
CA TRP A 69 -24.06 -7.11 -6.65
C TRP A 69 -22.84 -7.05 -5.74
N LEU A 70 -22.77 -7.88 -4.71
CA LEU A 70 -21.55 -8.03 -3.92
C LEU A 70 -20.38 -8.44 -4.81
N LEU A 71 -20.55 -9.48 -5.62
CA LEU A 71 -19.51 -9.93 -6.56
C LEU A 71 -19.20 -8.88 -7.62
N ALA A 72 -20.20 -8.18 -8.15
CA ALA A 72 -20.01 -7.12 -9.15
C ALA A 72 -19.17 -5.96 -8.60
N VAL A 73 -19.37 -5.55 -7.35
CA VAL A 73 -18.55 -4.51 -6.70
C VAL A 73 -17.11 -4.96 -6.54
N TRP A 74 -16.87 -6.23 -6.16
CA TRP A 74 -15.51 -6.78 -6.08
C TRP A 74 -14.84 -6.89 -7.46
N ILE A 75 -15.58 -7.23 -8.52
CA ILE A 75 -15.09 -7.20 -9.90
C ILE A 75 -14.72 -5.78 -10.29
N LEU A 76 -15.58 -4.79 -10.02
CA LEU A 76 -15.35 -3.39 -10.36
C LEU A 76 -14.11 -2.82 -9.65
N GLY A 77 -13.94 -3.11 -8.36
CA GLY A 77 -12.73 -2.73 -7.61
C GLY A 77 -11.47 -3.40 -8.16
N GLY A 78 -11.57 -4.66 -8.56
CA GLY A 78 -10.49 -5.37 -9.24
C GLY A 78 -10.12 -4.77 -10.58
N LEU A 79 -11.10 -4.37 -11.40
CA LEU A 79 -10.88 -3.68 -12.67
C LEU A 79 -10.24 -2.31 -12.49
N LEU A 80 -10.65 -1.55 -11.46
CA LEU A 80 -10.00 -0.30 -11.08
C LEU A 80 -8.53 -0.53 -10.72
N SER A 81 -8.25 -1.51 -9.87
CA SER A 81 -6.87 -1.84 -9.48
C SER A 81 -6.03 -2.31 -10.66
N LEU A 82 -6.61 -3.09 -11.58
CA LEU A 82 -5.94 -3.53 -12.80
C LEU A 82 -5.62 -2.34 -13.71
N ALA A 83 -6.52 -1.37 -13.84
CA ALA A 83 -6.29 -0.14 -14.61
C ALA A 83 -5.14 0.70 -14.03
N GLY A 84 -5.07 0.80 -12.70
CA GLY A 84 -3.95 1.39 -11.98
C GLY A 84 -2.65 0.64 -12.24
N ALA A 85 -2.64 -0.69 -12.07
CA ALA A 85 -1.47 -1.55 -12.27
C ALA A 85 -0.93 -1.48 -13.71
N LEU A 86 -1.80 -1.44 -14.72
CA LEU A 86 -1.44 -1.25 -16.12
C LEU A 86 -0.70 0.07 -16.35
N THR A 87 -1.18 1.15 -15.73
CA THR A 87 -0.57 2.49 -15.85
C THR A 87 0.79 2.54 -15.15
N TRP A 88 0.87 2.00 -13.94
CA TRP A 88 2.13 1.93 -13.19
C TRP A 88 3.16 1.00 -13.85
N ALA A 89 2.70 0.00 -14.59
CA ALA A 89 3.55 -0.86 -15.40
C ALA A 89 4.29 -0.06 -16.49
N GLU A 90 3.63 0.90 -17.15
CA GLU A 90 4.28 1.81 -18.10
C GLU A 90 5.23 2.76 -17.39
N LEU A 91 4.79 3.42 -16.32
CA LEU A 91 5.61 4.35 -15.55
C LEU A 91 6.85 3.66 -14.96
N GLY A 92 6.70 2.46 -14.39
CA GLY A 92 7.81 1.69 -13.84
C GLY A 92 8.78 1.16 -14.89
N ALA A 93 8.29 0.86 -16.10
CA ALA A 93 9.16 0.50 -17.23
C ALA A 93 9.92 1.71 -17.79
N MET A 94 9.32 2.92 -17.72
CA MET A 94 9.97 4.18 -18.13
C MET A 94 11.00 4.65 -17.10
N PHE A 95 10.69 4.52 -15.81
CA PHE A 95 11.49 5.00 -14.69
C PHE A 95 11.80 3.87 -13.71
N PRO A 96 12.73 2.95 -14.06
CA PRO A 96 13.04 1.77 -13.24
C PRO A 96 13.96 2.10 -12.06
N GLN A 97 13.68 3.21 -11.37
CA GLN A 97 14.39 3.67 -10.18
C GLN A 97 13.62 3.26 -8.92
N ALA A 98 14.33 3.20 -7.78
CA ALA A 98 13.66 3.08 -6.49
C ALA A 98 12.82 4.33 -6.19
N GLY A 99 11.73 4.15 -5.45
CA GLY A 99 10.87 5.24 -5.00
C GLY A 99 9.47 5.29 -5.65
N GLY A 100 9.23 4.58 -6.76
CA GLY A 100 7.92 4.42 -7.39
C GLY A 100 7.17 5.74 -7.56
N GLU A 101 6.05 5.90 -6.85
CA GLU A 101 5.14 7.06 -6.91
C GLU A 101 5.83 8.41 -6.69
N TYR A 102 6.76 8.48 -5.73
CA TYR A 102 7.61 9.65 -5.52
C TYR A 102 8.33 10.07 -6.80
N VAL A 103 8.96 9.12 -7.49
CA VAL A 103 9.69 9.36 -8.73
C VAL A 103 8.75 9.79 -9.86
N TYR A 104 7.62 9.11 -10.03
CA TYR A 104 6.69 9.40 -11.12
C TYR A 104 6.08 10.80 -11.01
N LEU A 105 5.72 11.21 -9.79
CA LEU A 105 5.21 12.56 -9.54
C LEU A 105 6.29 13.63 -9.70
N ARG A 106 7.52 13.36 -9.27
CA ARG A 106 8.68 14.24 -9.47
C ARG A 106 8.92 14.48 -10.98
N GLU A 107 8.90 13.42 -11.78
CA GLU A 107 9.16 13.50 -13.22
C GLU A 107 8.03 14.20 -14.01
N ALA A 108 6.80 14.05 -13.58
CA ALA A 108 5.63 14.61 -14.26
C ALA A 108 5.31 16.05 -13.84
N PHE A 109 5.37 16.34 -12.54
CA PHE A 109 4.90 17.59 -11.93
C PHE A 109 6.00 18.42 -11.27
N GLY A 110 7.20 17.84 -11.11
CA GLY A 110 8.36 18.50 -10.49
C GLY A 110 8.62 18.06 -9.04
N PRO A 111 9.79 18.48 -8.49
CA PRO A 111 10.31 18.01 -7.19
C PRO A 111 9.37 18.26 -6.02
N PHE A 112 8.63 19.35 -6.02
CA PHE A 112 7.69 19.72 -4.98
C PHE A 112 6.57 18.66 -4.80
N TRP A 113 5.96 18.20 -5.88
CA TRP A 113 4.91 17.20 -5.83
C TRP A 113 5.42 15.81 -5.44
N GLY A 114 6.64 15.45 -5.93
CA GLY A 114 7.33 14.26 -5.47
C GLY A 114 7.56 14.31 -3.96
N PHE A 115 8.11 15.44 -3.46
CA PHE A 115 8.35 15.61 -2.03
C PHE A 115 7.09 15.49 -1.18
N LEU A 116 5.98 16.16 -1.54
CA LEU A 116 4.73 16.09 -0.79
C LEU A 116 4.18 14.67 -0.73
N CYS A 117 4.28 13.92 -1.81
CA CYS A 117 3.92 12.49 -1.83
C CYS A 117 4.81 11.70 -0.86
N GLY A 118 6.12 11.78 -0.99
CA GLY A 118 7.06 11.07 -0.13
C GLY A 118 6.96 11.46 1.34
N TRP A 119 6.72 12.74 1.65
CA TRP A 119 6.43 13.24 2.99
C TRP A 119 5.20 12.57 3.58
N SER A 120 4.09 12.56 2.83
CA SER A 120 2.85 11.92 3.27
C SER A 120 3.01 10.41 3.49
N ILE A 121 3.81 9.75 2.63
CA ILE A 121 4.17 8.34 2.77
C ILE A 121 4.94 8.11 4.08
N PHE A 122 5.95 8.92 4.39
CA PHE A 122 6.77 8.75 5.59
C PHE A 122 5.99 9.06 6.87
N ILE A 123 5.34 10.24 6.92
CA ILE A 123 4.74 10.72 8.18
C ILE A 123 3.52 9.90 8.59
N ALA A 124 2.69 9.52 7.63
CA ALA A 124 1.39 8.95 7.96
C ALA A 124 1.10 7.63 7.22
N ASN A 125 1.23 7.57 5.90
CA ASN A 125 0.69 6.47 5.14
C ASN A 125 1.42 5.13 5.41
N PHE A 126 2.69 5.00 5.05
CA PHE A 126 3.44 3.76 5.26
C PHE A 126 3.70 3.51 6.74
N SER A 127 4.20 4.50 7.46
CA SER A 127 4.51 4.33 8.89
C SER A 127 3.24 4.07 9.73
N GLY A 128 2.12 4.73 9.41
CA GLY A 128 0.82 4.46 10.01
C GLY A 128 0.29 3.06 9.67
N SER A 129 0.37 2.67 8.40
CA SER A 129 -0.02 1.31 7.96
C SER A 129 0.84 0.23 8.62
N ILE A 130 2.15 0.44 8.72
CA ILE A 130 3.06 -0.48 9.42
C ILE A 130 2.68 -0.58 10.90
N ALA A 131 2.34 0.53 11.56
CA ALA A 131 1.90 0.54 12.97
C ALA A 131 0.60 -0.24 13.14
N VAL A 132 -0.41 -0.01 12.30
CA VAL A 132 -1.69 -0.77 12.30
C VAL A 132 -1.44 -2.26 12.08
N LEU A 133 -0.64 -2.62 11.07
CA LEU A 133 -0.32 -4.01 10.78
C LEU A 133 0.47 -4.67 11.91
N ALA A 134 1.39 -3.96 12.57
CA ALA A 134 2.15 -4.45 13.70
C ALA A 134 1.24 -4.77 14.90
N ILE A 135 0.32 -3.86 15.23
CA ILE A 135 -0.65 -4.06 16.32
C ILE A 135 -1.64 -5.17 15.97
N ALA A 136 -2.14 -5.21 14.73
CA ALA A 136 -3.02 -6.27 14.27
C ALA A 136 -2.33 -7.64 14.31
N LEU A 137 -1.05 -7.71 13.92
CA LEU A 137 -0.25 -8.94 14.00
C LEU A 137 -0.01 -9.35 15.46
N ALA A 138 0.38 -8.40 16.32
CA ALA A 138 0.54 -8.67 17.75
C ALA A 138 -0.76 -9.16 18.40
N GLY A 139 -1.90 -8.50 18.08
CA GLY A 139 -3.23 -8.92 18.54
C GLY A 139 -3.64 -10.29 18.03
N SER A 140 -3.35 -10.62 16.77
CA SER A 140 -3.62 -11.96 16.22
C SER A 140 -2.75 -13.03 16.88
N LEU A 141 -1.48 -12.74 17.13
CA LEU A 141 -0.57 -13.68 17.84
C LEU A 141 -1.02 -13.92 19.28
N THR A 142 -1.40 -12.85 20.01
CA THR A 142 -1.90 -13.00 21.39
C THR A 142 -3.20 -13.80 21.44
N HIS A 143 -4.08 -13.64 20.46
CA HIS A 143 -5.32 -14.41 20.34
C HIS A 143 -5.02 -15.90 20.05
N VAL A 144 -4.20 -16.19 19.06
CA VAL A 144 -3.82 -17.58 18.70
C VAL A 144 -3.12 -18.30 19.86
N LEU A 145 -2.32 -17.57 20.68
CA LEU A 145 -1.62 -18.12 21.83
C LEU A 145 -2.46 -18.15 23.11
N GLY A 146 -3.71 -17.65 23.11
CA GLY A 146 -4.55 -17.57 24.29
C GLY A 146 -4.08 -16.56 25.33
N LEU A 147 -3.31 -15.55 24.95
CA LEU A 147 -2.69 -14.56 25.83
C LEU A 147 -3.48 -13.23 25.84
N GLU A 148 -4.81 -13.31 25.96
CA GLU A 148 -5.70 -12.12 25.92
C GLU A 148 -5.38 -11.10 27.02
N SER A 149 -4.81 -11.52 28.17
CA SER A 149 -4.38 -10.68 29.26
C SER A 149 -3.34 -9.62 28.85
N LEU A 150 -2.61 -9.85 27.75
CA LEU A 150 -1.62 -8.90 27.24
C LEU A 150 -2.24 -7.65 26.59
N LYS A 151 -3.54 -7.61 26.40
CA LYS A 151 -4.26 -6.42 25.88
C LYS A 151 -4.52 -5.37 26.97
N VAL A 152 -4.40 -5.72 28.24
CA VAL A 152 -4.62 -4.79 29.36
C VAL A 152 -3.47 -3.76 29.41
N PRO A 153 -3.77 -2.46 29.62
CA PRO A 153 -2.74 -1.45 29.78
C PRO A 153 -1.84 -1.75 30.98
N LEU A 154 -0.52 -1.67 30.77
CA LEU A 154 0.50 -1.80 31.84
C LEU A 154 0.68 -0.50 32.59
N TRP A 155 0.81 0.57 31.83
CA TRP A 155 1.03 1.93 32.31
C TRP A 155 0.19 2.91 31.53
N ILE A 156 -0.11 4.03 32.19
CA ILE A 156 -0.71 5.20 31.54
C ILE A 156 0.34 6.31 31.68
N ILE A 157 0.93 6.70 30.54
CA ILE A 157 1.90 7.81 30.50
C ILE A 157 1.10 9.08 30.23
N THR A 158 1.26 10.09 31.09
CA THR A 158 0.61 11.39 30.88
C THR A 158 1.62 12.37 30.27
N VAL A 159 1.36 12.80 29.05
CA VAL A 159 2.18 13.79 28.35
C VAL A 159 1.30 14.97 27.93
N GLY A 160 1.55 16.16 28.48
CA GLY A 160 0.82 17.37 28.11
C GLY A 160 -0.70 17.29 28.32
N GLY A 161 -1.18 16.49 29.32
CA GLY A 161 -2.61 16.26 29.56
C GLY A 161 -3.24 15.11 28.74
N PHE A 162 -2.51 14.49 27.83
CA PHE A 162 -2.94 13.30 27.11
C PHE A 162 -2.55 12.03 27.85
N LEU A 163 -3.50 11.10 28.01
CA LEU A 163 -3.29 9.80 28.61
C LEU A 163 -2.91 8.81 27.50
N LEU A 164 -1.68 8.30 27.52
CA LEU A 164 -1.17 7.33 26.56
C LEU A 164 -1.10 5.96 27.26
N PRO A 165 -2.08 5.08 27.05
CA PRO A 165 -2.04 3.72 27.60
C PRO A 165 -0.99 2.90 26.84
N VAL A 166 -0.03 2.30 27.56
CA VAL A 166 0.95 1.37 27.02
C VAL A 166 0.57 -0.04 27.43
N SER A 167 0.34 -0.92 26.46
CA SER A 167 0.00 -2.33 26.67
C SER A 167 1.14 -3.27 26.20
N TRP A 168 1.14 -4.51 26.68
CA TRP A 168 2.05 -5.53 26.17
C TRP A 168 1.88 -5.76 24.67
N THR A 169 0.66 -5.63 24.14
CA THR A 169 0.40 -5.74 22.69
C THR A 169 1.16 -4.66 21.91
N GLN A 170 1.22 -3.41 22.39
CA GLN A 170 2.01 -2.35 21.76
C GLN A 170 3.52 -2.62 21.83
N LEU A 171 4.02 -3.12 22.97
CA LEU A 171 5.44 -3.50 23.11
C LEU A 171 5.79 -4.67 22.16
N LEU A 172 4.92 -5.67 22.05
CA LEU A 172 5.09 -6.76 21.10
C LEU A 172 5.05 -6.24 19.65
N ALA A 173 4.16 -5.31 19.34
CA ALA A 173 4.09 -4.68 18.01
C ALA A 173 5.40 -3.96 17.66
N ILE A 174 5.94 -3.15 18.59
CA ILE A 174 7.25 -2.51 18.43
C ILE A 174 8.36 -3.54 18.23
N PHE A 175 8.39 -4.59 19.04
CA PHE A 175 9.35 -5.68 18.89
C PHE A 175 9.27 -6.31 17.49
N LEU A 176 8.07 -6.57 16.97
CA LEU A 176 7.86 -7.11 15.61
C LEU A 176 8.34 -6.12 14.52
N VAL A 177 8.10 -4.81 14.68
CA VAL A 177 8.65 -3.78 13.77
C VAL A 177 10.16 -3.88 13.70
N TRP A 178 10.84 -3.96 14.83
CA TRP A 178 12.29 -4.04 14.87
C TRP A 178 12.82 -5.37 14.32
N VAL A 179 12.19 -6.50 14.65
CA VAL A 179 12.59 -7.82 14.12
C VAL A 179 12.51 -7.85 12.60
N VAL A 180 11.39 -7.41 12.03
CA VAL A 180 11.21 -7.43 10.56
C VAL A 180 12.09 -6.38 9.89
N SER A 181 12.29 -5.21 10.50
CA SER A 181 13.24 -4.21 10.00
C SER A 181 14.67 -4.75 9.98
N LEU A 182 15.10 -5.48 11.02
CA LEU A 182 16.43 -6.12 11.07
C LEU A 182 16.57 -7.26 10.05
N ILE A 183 15.51 -8.02 9.77
CA ILE A 183 15.51 -9.03 8.71
C ILE A 183 15.78 -8.34 7.36
N ASN A 184 15.07 -7.26 7.06
CA ASN A 184 15.23 -6.50 5.83
C ASN A 184 16.59 -5.77 5.78
N TYR A 185 17.10 -5.31 6.93
CA TYR A 185 18.42 -4.70 7.05
C TYR A 185 19.56 -5.67 6.69
N ARG A 186 19.39 -6.98 6.92
CA ARG A 186 20.39 -8.02 6.58
C ARG A 186 20.48 -8.32 5.08
N GLY A 187 19.71 -7.63 4.26
CA GLY A 187 19.82 -7.71 2.81
C GLY A 187 18.53 -8.08 2.10
N LEU A 188 18.43 -7.62 0.87
CA LEU A 188 17.25 -7.79 0.04
C LEU A 188 16.89 -9.28 -0.18
N ARG A 189 17.88 -10.18 -0.23
CA ARG A 189 17.65 -11.63 -0.35
C ARG A 189 16.91 -12.21 0.84
N PHE A 190 17.24 -11.76 2.08
CA PHE A 190 16.54 -12.19 3.28
C PHE A 190 15.12 -11.63 3.34
N GLY A 191 14.95 -10.31 3.11
CA GLY A 191 13.65 -9.65 3.10
C GLY A 191 12.71 -10.24 2.04
N SER A 192 13.17 -10.39 0.80
CA SER A 192 12.37 -10.98 -0.28
C SER A 192 12.18 -12.49 -0.13
N GLY A 193 13.16 -13.19 0.41
CA GLY A 193 13.03 -14.62 0.74
C GLY A 193 11.93 -14.86 1.79
N THR A 194 11.96 -14.10 2.87
CA THR A 194 10.88 -14.10 3.88
C THR A 194 9.54 -13.78 3.24
N GLN A 195 9.50 -12.77 2.36
CA GLN A 195 8.28 -12.41 1.64
C GLN A 195 7.75 -13.51 0.75
N ASN A 196 8.62 -14.19 0.01
CA ASN A 196 8.22 -15.30 -0.84
C ASN A 196 7.59 -16.44 -0.03
N VAL A 197 8.20 -16.78 1.12
CA VAL A 197 7.66 -17.80 2.04
C VAL A 197 6.29 -17.37 2.58
N LEU A 198 6.18 -16.17 3.13
CA LEU A 198 4.91 -15.66 3.69
C LEU A 198 3.80 -15.60 2.64
N SER A 199 4.10 -15.07 1.44
CA SER A 199 3.11 -14.96 0.37
C SER A 199 2.69 -16.32 -0.19
N LEU A 200 3.63 -17.23 -0.37
CA LEU A 200 3.33 -18.57 -0.87
C LEU A 200 2.52 -19.37 0.16
N SER A 201 2.94 -19.33 1.43
CA SER A 201 2.22 -20.03 2.51
C SER A 201 0.78 -19.56 2.64
N LYS A 202 0.53 -18.23 2.58
CA LYS A 202 -0.84 -17.72 2.61
C LYS A 202 -1.65 -18.10 1.37
N LEU A 203 -1.05 -18.07 0.17
CA LEU A 203 -1.75 -18.50 -1.04
C LEU A 203 -2.12 -19.98 -0.98
N VAL A 204 -1.19 -20.83 -0.52
CA VAL A 204 -1.46 -22.26 -0.31
C VAL A 204 -2.59 -22.45 0.71
N ALA A 205 -2.56 -21.73 1.83
CA ALA A 205 -3.60 -21.79 2.85
C ALA A 205 -4.97 -21.31 2.34
N ILE A 206 -5.00 -20.23 1.53
CA ILE A 206 -6.24 -19.75 0.90
C ILE A 206 -6.78 -20.78 -0.09
N VAL A 207 -5.92 -21.35 -0.95
CA VAL A 207 -6.33 -22.38 -1.91
C VAL A 207 -6.84 -23.62 -1.17
N ALA A 208 -6.17 -24.04 -0.10
CA ALA A 208 -6.64 -25.15 0.74
C ALA A 208 -8.01 -24.85 1.35
N LEU A 209 -8.24 -23.63 1.87
CA LEU A 209 -9.53 -23.20 2.40
C LEU A 209 -10.62 -23.24 1.33
N LEU A 210 -10.33 -22.73 0.12
CA LEU A 210 -11.28 -22.75 -1.00
C LEU A 210 -11.63 -24.16 -1.43
N LEU A 211 -10.64 -25.03 -1.61
CA LEU A 211 -10.85 -26.43 -1.98
C LEU A 211 -11.62 -27.18 -0.89
N ALA A 212 -11.20 -27.04 0.36
CA ALA A 212 -11.91 -27.65 1.48
C ALA A 212 -13.34 -27.14 1.62
N GLY A 213 -13.53 -25.83 1.48
CA GLY A 213 -14.85 -25.19 1.61
C GLY A 213 -15.86 -25.63 0.56
N PHE A 214 -15.44 -25.71 -0.70
CA PHE A 214 -16.33 -26.14 -1.77
C PHE A 214 -16.52 -27.67 -1.86
N TRP A 215 -15.57 -28.47 -1.38
CA TRP A 215 -15.61 -29.92 -1.52
C TRP A 215 -16.18 -30.63 -0.29
N TRP A 216 -15.85 -30.16 0.91
CA TRP A 216 -16.24 -30.79 2.18
C TRP A 216 -17.06 -29.86 3.10
N GLY A 217 -17.19 -28.58 2.75
CA GLY A 217 -17.94 -27.64 3.56
C GLY A 217 -19.44 -27.82 3.43
N SER A 218 -20.18 -27.53 4.51
CA SER A 218 -21.64 -27.56 4.58
C SER A 218 -22.29 -26.26 4.09
N GLY A 219 -21.92 -25.81 2.89
CA GLY A 219 -22.50 -24.61 2.29
C GLY A 219 -23.72 -24.91 1.41
N ASP A 220 -24.40 -23.84 0.95
CA ASP A 220 -25.61 -23.93 0.16
C ASP A 220 -25.60 -22.96 -1.01
N TRP A 221 -25.73 -23.47 -2.23
CA TRP A 221 -25.82 -22.66 -3.46
C TRP A 221 -27.12 -21.87 -3.57
N SER A 222 -28.14 -22.21 -2.80
CA SER A 222 -29.42 -21.46 -2.78
C SER A 222 -29.22 -20.04 -2.24
N HIS A 223 -28.14 -19.76 -1.49
CA HIS A 223 -27.78 -18.45 -0.99
C HIS A 223 -27.54 -17.42 -2.11
N PHE A 224 -27.28 -17.86 -3.34
CA PHE A 224 -27.15 -16.99 -4.51
C PHE A 224 -28.49 -16.60 -5.14
N SER A 225 -29.62 -17.08 -4.62
CA SER A 225 -30.94 -16.77 -5.17
C SER A 225 -31.72 -15.75 -4.32
N PRO A 226 -32.24 -14.69 -4.95
CA PRO A 226 -32.07 -14.27 -6.32
C PRO A 226 -30.68 -13.62 -6.54
N PRO A 227 -29.99 -13.87 -7.67
CA PRO A 227 -28.62 -13.39 -7.88
C PRO A 227 -28.56 -11.86 -7.98
N PHE A 228 -29.55 -11.24 -8.61
CA PHE A 228 -29.66 -9.80 -8.75
C PHE A 228 -31.04 -9.31 -8.35
N LEU A 229 -31.08 -8.43 -7.34
CA LEU A 229 -32.23 -7.62 -7.01
C LEU A 229 -31.97 -6.20 -7.52
N TRP A 230 -32.95 -5.62 -8.21
CA TRP A 230 -32.85 -4.25 -8.70
C TRP A 230 -33.36 -3.28 -7.61
N ALA A 231 -32.55 -2.27 -7.34
CA ALA A 231 -32.93 -1.10 -6.57
C ALA A 231 -33.15 0.10 -7.49
N PRO A 232 -33.85 1.16 -7.06
CA PRO A 232 -33.96 2.40 -7.83
C PRO A 232 -32.57 2.93 -8.21
N PRO A 233 -32.38 3.47 -9.45
CA PRO A 233 -31.04 3.79 -9.97
C PRO A 233 -30.21 4.72 -9.08
N ARG A 234 -30.82 5.68 -8.39
CA ARG A 234 -30.11 6.61 -7.49
C ARG A 234 -29.60 5.91 -6.24
N GLU A 235 -30.44 5.08 -5.61
CA GLU A 235 -30.06 4.29 -4.43
C GLU A 235 -29.01 3.26 -4.77
N PHE A 236 -29.10 2.65 -5.95
CA PHE A 236 -28.12 1.70 -6.45
C PHE A 236 -26.74 2.31 -6.69
N LEU A 237 -26.67 3.48 -7.35
CA LEU A 237 -25.40 4.17 -7.59
C LEU A 237 -24.73 4.61 -6.29
N SER A 238 -25.53 5.11 -5.34
CA SER A 238 -25.04 5.44 -4.00
C SER A 238 -24.50 4.21 -3.28
N ALA A 239 -25.25 3.11 -3.27
CA ALA A 239 -24.85 1.85 -2.64
C ALA A 239 -23.55 1.28 -3.22
N VAL A 240 -23.41 1.26 -4.54
CA VAL A 240 -22.17 0.84 -5.22
C VAL A 240 -21.02 1.77 -4.88
N GLY A 241 -21.24 3.09 -4.85
CA GLY A 241 -20.23 4.08 -4.48
C GLY A 241 -19.69 3.88 -3.07
N VAL A 242 -20.61 3.68 -2.10
CA VAL A 242 -20.25 3.40 -0.70
C VAL A 242 -19.51 2.07 -0.57
N ALA A 243 -19.97 1.02 -1.25
CA ALA A 243 -19.32 -0.31 -1.24
C ALA A 243 -17.94 -0.33 -1.88
N LEU A 244 -17.68 0.53 -2.88
CA LEU A 244 -16.38 0.62 -3.55
C LEU A 244 -15.28 1.21 -2.66
N ILE A 245 -15.60 2.02 -1.64
CA ILE A 245 -14.59 2.59 -0.75
C ILE A 245 -13.81 1.48 -0.03
N PRO A 246 -14.45 0.62 0.78
CA PRO A 246 -13.76 -0.46 1.47
C PRO A 246 -13.16 -1.51 0.51
N VAL A 247 -13.77 -1.75 -0.64
CA VAL A 247 -13.23 -2.65 -1.66
C VAL A 247 -11.94 -2.07 -2.28
N SER A 248 -11.94 -0.77 -2.60
CA SER A 248 -10.73 -0.10 -3.10
C SER A 248 -9.58 -0.18 -2.09
N PHE A 249 -9.89 -0.01 -0.80
CA PHE A 249 -8.90 -0.21 0.27
C PHE A 249 -8.37 -1.65 0.30
N ALA A 250 -9.25 -2.66 0.23
CA ALA A 250 -8.84 -4.06 0.22
C ALA A 250 -7.94 -4.43 -0.98
N TYR A 251 -8.08 -3.73 -2.10
CA TYR A 251 -7.23 -3.89 -3.28
C TYR A 251 -5.95 -3.04 -3.25
N THR A 252 -5.68 -2.20 -2.26
CA THR A 252 -4.43 -1.42 -2.20
C THR A 252 -3.20 -2.31 -2.11
N GLY A 253 -2.04 -1.81 -2.60
CA GLY A 253 -0.76 -2.53 -2.48
C GLY A 253 -0.28 -3.24 -3.74
N TRP A 254 -1.06 -3.27 -4.82
CA TRP A 254 -0.68 -3.85 -6.11
C TRP A 254 0.58 -3.20 -6.73
N ASN A 255 0.95 -2.01 -6.30
CA ASN A 255 2.09 -1.22 -6.77
C ASN A 255 3.42 -1.53 -6.05
N ALA A 256 3.44 -2.45 -5.09
CA ALA A 256 4.59 -2.69 -4.18
C ALA A 256 5.93 -2.93 -4.90
N ALA A 257 5.94 -3.70 -6.00
CA ALA A 257 7.17 -3.99 -6.74
C ALA A 257 7.79 -2.75 -7.41
N ALA A 258 7.00 -1.72 -7.71
CA ALA A 258 7.48 -0.50 -8.35
C ALA A 258 8.33 0.38 -7.41
N TYR A 259 8.13 0.29 -6.10
CA TYR A 259 8.93 1.04 -5.14
C TYR A 259 10.39 0.59 -5.06
N ILE A 260 10.66 -0.66 -5.42
CA ILE A 260 11.99 -1.27 -5.43
C ILE A 260 12.44 -1.67 -6.84
N ALA A 261 12.00 -0.92 -7.84
CA ALA A 261 12.23 -1.21 -9.25
C ALA A 261 13.72 -1.35 -9.61
N SER A 262 14.61 -0.59 -8.94
CA SER A 262 16.06 -0.66 -9.13
C SER A 262 16.66 -2.04 -8.84
N GLU A 263 16.00 -2.82 -8.00
CA GLU A 263 16.47 -4.13 -7.57
C GLU A 263 15.89 -5.29 -8.38
N VAL A 264 14.96 -4.97 -9.31
CA VAL A 264 14.29 -5.95 -10.15
C VAL A 264 15.13 -6.24 -11.40
N ARG A 265 15.30 -7.52 -11.74
CA ARG A 265 15.99 -7.95 -12.97
C ARG A 265 15.16 -7.58 -14.19
N HIS A 266 15.79 -6.94 -15.18
CA HIS A 266 15.11 -6.49 -16.39
C HIS A 266 13.79 -5.79 -16.10
N PRO A 267 13.83 -4.68 -15.31
CA PRO A 267 12.63 -4.04 -14.75
C PRO A 267 11.63 -3.64 -15.85
N GLU A 268 12.11 -3.27 -17.03
CA GLU A 268 11.30 -2.91 -18.20
C GLU A 268 10.35 -4.02 -18.68
N LYS A 269 10.67 -5.29 -18.37
CA LYS A 269 9.86 -6.47 -18.70
C LYS A 269 9.22 -7.10 -17.48
N THR A 270 9.97 -7.14 -16.39
CA THR A 270 9.58 -7.85 -15.17
C THR A 270 8.51 -7.09 -14.38
N LEU A 271 8.65 -5.75 -14.24
CA LEU A 271 7.66 -4.95 -13.50
C LEU A 271 6.25 -5.04 -14.11
N PRO A 272 6.05 -4.82 -15.43
CA PRO A 272 4.73 -4.99 -16.02
C PRO A 272 4.12 -6.34 -15.73
N ARG A 273 4.90 -7.42 -15.90
CA ARG A 273 4.42 -8.79 -15.66
C ARG A 273 4.10 -9.06 -14.20
N ALA A 274 4.91 -8.54 -13.28
CA ALA A 274 4.71 -8.73 -11.84
C ALA A 274 3.49 -7.96 -11.34
N LEU A 275 3.34 -6.69 -11.74
CA LEU A 275 2.21 -5.85 -11.36
C LEU A 275 0.89 -6.44 -11.88
N LEU A 276 0.85 -6.80 -13.16
CA LEU A 276 -0.35 -7.38 -13.78
C LEU A 276 -0.66 -8.76 -13.24
N GLY A 277 0.35 -9.65 -13.20
CA GLY A 277 0.18 -11.03 -12.72
C GLY A 277 -0.24 -11.06 -11.25
N GLY A 278 0.40 -10.26 -10.39
CA GLY A 278 0.04 -10.16 -8.98
C GLY A 278 -1.36 -9.60 -8.75
N THR A 279 -1.74 -8.54 -9.49
CA THR A 279 -3.09 -7.98 -9.41
C THR A 279 -4.14 -8.98 -9.89
N PHE A 280 -3.88 -9.69 -11.00
CA PHE A 280 -4.80 -10.71 -11.52
C PHE A 280 -4.98 -11.87 -10.52
N ILE A 281 -3.89 -12.38 -9.93
CA ILE A 281 -3.95 -13.41 -8.87
C ILE A 281 -4.82 -12.91 -7.70
N THR A 282 -4.63 -11.65 -7.27
CA THR A 282 -5.41 -11.06 -6.18
C THR A 282 -6.90 -10.97 -6.52
N ILE A 283 -7.25 -10.51 -7.75
CA ILE A 283 -8.64 -10.45 -8.22
C ILE A 283 -9.27 -11.84 -8.16
N ALA A 284 -8.59 -12.85 -8.71
CA ALA A 284 -9.09 -14.22 -8.71
C ALA A 284 -9.32 -14.76 -7.29
N VAL A 285 -8.35 -14.56 -6.39
CA VAL A 285 -8.45 -14.96 -4.98
C VAL A 285 -9.63 -14.25 -4.28
N TYR A 286 -9.79 -12.95 -4.48
CA TYR A 286 -10.84 -12.19 -3.84
C TYR A 286 -12.24 -12.60 -4.32
N LEU A 287 -12.39 -12.84 -5.61
CA LEU A 287 -13.64 -13.33 -6.17
C LEU A 287 -14.00 -14.74 -5.65
N LEU A 288 -13.02 -15.64 -5.62
CA LEU A 288 -13.22 -16.99 -5.12
C LEU A 288 -13.55 -17.01 -3.63
N LEU A 289 -12.90 -16.16 -2.81
CA LEU A 289 -13.24 -16.03 -1.39
C LEU A 289 -14.63 -15.44 -1.19
N ASN A 290 -15.04 -14.43 -1.95
CA ASN A 290 -16.42 -13.90 -1.85
C ASN A 290 -17.46 -14.91 -2.32
N LEU A 291 -17.16 -15.72 -3.34
CA LEU A 291 -18.01 -16.87 -3.70
C LEU A 291 -18.13 -17.85 -2.54
N LEU A 292 -17.02 -18.16 -1.86
CA LEU A 292 -17.04 -19.06 -0.70
C LEU A 292 -17.84 -18.46 0.47
N TYR A 293 -17.74 -17.15 0.71
CA TYR A 293 -18.47 -16.46 1.77
C TYR A 293 -19.97 -16.56 1.57
N VAL A 294 -20.45 -16.27 0.35
CA VAL A 294 -21.87 -16.39 0.02
C VAL A 294 -22.33 -17.85 -0.02
N TYR A 295 -21.48 -18.77 -0.48
CA TYR A 295 -21.79 -20.20 -0.43
C TYR A 295 -22.00 -20.69 1.00
N ALA A 296 -21.15 -20.23 1.94
CA ALA A 296 -21.22 -20.64 3.34
C ALA A 296 -22.40 -20.00 4.09
N VAL A 297 -22.68 -18.71 3.83
CA VAL A 297 -23.58 -17.90 4.66
C VAL A 297 -24.46 -17.02 3.75
N PRO A 298 -25.80 -16.96 3.96
CA PRO A 298 -26.65 -16.08 3.19
C PRO A 298 -26.26 -14.61 3.39
N LEU A 299 -26.45 -13.78 2.34
CA LEU A 299 -26.05 -12.37 2.34
C LEU A 299 -26.59 -11.61 3.56
N THR A 300 -27.81 -11.91 3.98
CA THR A 300 -28.45 -11.27 5.15
C THR A 300 -27.69 -11.49 6.45
N ALA A 301 -27.07 -12.67 6.62
CA ALA A 301 -26.27 -12.99 7.79
C ALA A 301 -24.81 -12.50 7.66
N LEU A 302 -24.35 -12.13 6.45
CA LEU A 302 -23.04 -11.49 6.22
C LEU A 302 -23.07 -9.99 6.52
N ARG A 303 -24.22 -9.34 6.48
CA ARG A 303 -24.38 -7.90 6.65
C ARG A 303 -23.76 -7.39 7.95
N GLY A 304 -22.86 -6.40 7.84
CA GLY A 304 -22.20 -5.75 8.98
C GLY A 304 -21.21 -6.63 9.75
N VAL A 305 -20.97 -7.88 9.32
CA VAL A 305 -20.03 -8.78 9.98
C VAL A 305 -18.59 -8.34 9.66
N VAL A 306 -17.82 -8.03 10.71
CA VAL A 306 -16.40 -7.64 10.56
C VAL A 306 -15.51 -8.86 10.33
N GLN A 307 -15.80 -10.00 10.94
CA GLN A 307 -14.97 -11.22 10.85
C GLN A 307 -15.59 -12.25 9.88
N VAL A 308 -15.77 -11.85 8.61
CA VAL A 308 -16.43 -12.69 7.60
C VAL A 308 -15.68 -14.00 7.37
N GLY A 309 -14.35 -13.99 7.38
CA GLY A 309 -13.55 -15.19 7.21
C GLY A 309 -13.78 -16.21 8.33
N GLU A 310 -13.85 -15.76 9.58
CA GLU A 310 -14.11 -16.60 10.75
C GLU A 310 -15.54 -17.16 10.74
N LEU A 311 -16.54 -16.30 10.47
CA LEU A 311 -17.93 -16.75 10.32
C LEU A 311 -18.07 -17.82 9.24
N THR A 312 -17.44 -17.61 8.09
CA THR A 312 -17.45 -18.59 6.99
C THR A 312 -16.87 -19.94 7.39
N ALA A 313 -15.67 -19.93 8.01
CA ALA A 313 -15.02 -21.17 8.40
C ALA A 313 -15.76 -21.91 9.52
N THR A 314 -16.30 -21.18 10.50
CA THR A 314 -17.09 -21.77 11.57
C THR A 314 -18.38 -22.39 11.06
N THR A 315 -19.01 -21.75 10.07
CA THR A 315 -20.22 -22.30 9.42
C THR A 315 -19.90 -23.55 8.60
N LEU A 316 -18.83 -23.56 7.82
CA LEU A 316 -18.47 -24.68 6.95
C LEU A 316 -17.90 -25.89 7.69
N PHE A 317 -17.11 -25.66 8.77
CA PHE A 317 -16.29 -26.68 9.41
C PHE A 317 -16.45 -26.78 10.93
N GLY A 318 -17.34 -25.94 11.50
CA GLY A 318 -17.55 -25.84 12.94
C GLY A 318 -16.54 -24.97 13.68
N ALA A 319 -16.77 -24.74 14.98
CA ALA A 319 -16.04 -23.74 15.80
C ALA A 319 -14.51 -23.95 15.84
N LYS A 320 -14.03 -25.18 15.68
CA LYS A 320 -12.58 -25.46 15.65
C LYS A 320 -11.86 -24.87 14.45
N ALA A 321 -12.58 -24.53 13.37
CA ALA A 321 -12.01 -23.91 12.17
C ALA A 321 -11.62 -22.43 12.37
N ALA A 322 -12.17 -21.74 13.36
CA ALA A 322 -11.84 -20.36 13.68
C ALA A 322 -10.34 -20.15 13.88
N TRP A 323 -9.67 -21.12 14.54
CA TRP A 323 -8.22 -21.08 14.75
C TRP A 323 -7.41 -21.09 13.42
N VAL A 324 -7.84 -21.88 12.44
CA VAL A 324 -7.17 -21.94 11.11
C VAL A 324 -7.26 -20.61 10.42
N ILE A 325 -8.43 -19.96 10.48
CA ILE A 325 -8.63 -18.63 9.89
C ILE A 325 -7.81 -17.56 10.64
N ALA A 326 -7.78 -17.58 11.96
CA ALA A 326 -6.96 -16.67 12.74
C ALA A 326 -5.47 -16.76 12.33
N LEU A 327 -4.95 -17.96 12.13
CA LEU A 327 -3.60 -18.19 11.64
C LEU A 327 -3.41 -17.67 10.21
N LEU A 328 -4.37 -17.90 9.31
CA LEU A 328 -4.33 -17.41 7.94
C LEU A 328 -4.33 -15.87 7.89
N ILE A 329 -5.14 -15.22 8.73
CA ILE A 329 -5.18 -13.76 8.87
C ILE A 329 -3.83 -13.26 9.39
N ALA A 330 -3.27 -13.86 10.46
CA ALA A 330 -1.97 -13.49 11.00
C ALA A 330 -0.86 -13.61 9.94
N LEU A 331 -0.87 -14.67 9.14
CA LEU A 331 0.09 -14.88 8.04
C LEU A 331 -0.07 -13.79 6.96
N SER A 332 -1.31 -13.43 6.66
CA SER A 332 -1.63 -12.39 5.67
C SER A 332 -1.16 -11.01 6.12
N ILE A 333 -1.37 -10.68 7.40
CA ILE A 333 -0.87 -9.45 8.02
C ILE A 333 0.66 -9.43 8.02
N ALA A 334 1.31 -10.51 8.45
CA ALA A 334 2.77 -10.61 8.48
C ALA A 334 3.41 -10.41 7.10
N SER A 335 2.77 -10.93 6.05
CA SER A 335 3.20 -10.75 4.66
C SER A 335 3.10 -9.28 4.21
N ALA A 336 1.96 -8.61 4.41
CA ALA A 336 1.79 -7.20 4.06
C ALA A 336 2.72 -6.29 4.89
N PHE A 337 2.87 -6.58 6.17
CA PHE A 337 3.76 -5.90 7.10
C PHE A 337 5.23 -5.93 6.64
N ASN A 338 5.72 -7.11 6.23
CA ASN A 338 7.08 -7.25 5.72
C ASN A 338 7.29 -6.46 4.41
N VAL A 339 6.32 -6.50 3.47
CA VAL A 339 6.42 -5.73 2.21
C VAL A 339 6.48 -4.23 2.47
N MET A 340 5.63 -3.70 3.34
CA MET A 340 5.60 -2.27 3.62
C MET A 340 6.90 -1.78 4.27
N ILE A 341 7.47 -2.56 5.18
CA ILE A 341 8.80 -2.24 5.76
C ILE A 341 9.87 -2.26 4.68
N LEU A 342 9.91 -3.31 3.86
CA LEU A 342 10.90 -3.46 2.81
C LEU A 342 10.83 -2.31 1.80
N THR A 343 9.65 -2.01 1.29
CA THR A 343 9.46 -1.03 0.20
C THR A 343 9.58 0.41 0.68
N GLY A 344 9.13 0.72 1.90
CA GLY A 344 9.22 2.07 2.48
C GLY A 344 10.65 2.60 2.55
N GLY A 345 11.59 1.76 2.99
CA GLY A 345 13.01 2.13 3.04
C GLY A 345 13.57 2.61 1.70
N TRP A 346 13.12 2.04 0.58
CA TRP A 346 13.58 2.44 -0.76
C TRP A 346 12.97 3.75 -1.24
N ILE A 347 11.78 4.10 -0.79
CA ILE A 347 11.15 5.41 -1.07
C ILE A 347 11.96 6.51 -0.39
N TYR A 348 12.26 6.36 0.89
CA TYR A 348 13.02 7.35 1.67
C TYR A 348 14.47 7.46 1.20
N PHE A 349 15.06 6.36 0.75
CA PHE A 349 16.35 6.36 0.07
C PHE A 349 16.34 7.21 -1.20
N ALA A 350 15.31 7.07 -2.04
CA ALA A 350 15.16 7.88 -3.25
C ALA A 350 15.04 9.37 -2.92
N MET A 351 14.21 9.73 -1.93
CA MET A 351 14.07 11.11 -1.45
C MET A 351 15.39 11.68 -0.91
N ALA A 352 16.14 10.88 -0.15
CA ALA A 352 17.42 11.28 0.40
C ALA A 352 18.49 11.48 -0.68
N LYS A 353 18.46 10.68 -1.74
CA LYS A 353 19.31 10.84 -2.92
C LYS A 353 19.06 12.17 -3.65
N ASP A 354 17.82 12.62 -3.64
CA ASP A 354 17.43 13.90 -4.25
C ASP A 354 17.61 15.11 -3.28
N GLY A 355 18.20 14.90 -2.09
CA GLY A 355 18.44 15.97 -1.12
C GLY A 355 17.20 16.46 -0.37
N VAL A 356 16.06 15.78 -0.47
CA VAL A 356 14.79 16.19 0.15
C VAL A 356 14.38 15.29 1.33
N PHE A 357 15.36 14.59 1.91
CA PHE A 357 15.20 13.77 3.11
C PHE A 357 16.53 13.68 3.87
N PHE A 358 16.55 13.05 5.05
CA PHE A 358 17.75 12.91 5.87
C PHE A 358 18.91 12.29 5.06
N GLN A 359 20.02 12.98 4.98
CA GLN A 359 21.14 12.60 4.11
C GLN A 359 21.76 11.23 4.48
N THR A 360 21.69 10.85 5.76
CA THR A 360 22.09 9.52 6.22
C THR A 360 21.33 8.38 5.52
N ALA A 361 20.07 8.61 5.11
CA ALA A 361 19.26 7.64 4.40
C ALA A 361 19.66 7.47 2.92
N SER A 362 20.53 8.33 2.36
CA SER A 362 20.96 8.26 0.95
C SER A 362 22.04 7.19 0.68
N GLN A 363 22.51 6.50 1.71
CA GLN A 363 23.58 5.52 1.61
C GLN A 363 23.05 4.10 1.72
N LEU A 364 23.53 3.23 0.83
CA LEU A 364 23.33 1.79 0.97
C LEU A 364 24.33 1.21 1.97
N HIS A 365 23.89 0.23 2.75
CA HIS A 365 24.76 -0.48 3.68
C HIS A 365 25.92 -1.17 2.91
N PRO A 366 27.21 -0.98 3.29
CA PRO A 366 28.35 -1.47 2.50
C PRO A 366 28.33 -2.98 2.24
N ARG A 367 27.88 -3.77 3.21
CA ARG A 367 27.84 -5.23 3.13
C ARG A 367 26.52 -5.78 2.58
N PHE A 368 25.40 -5.17 2.93
CA PHE A 368 24.08 -5.74 2.65
C PHE A 368 23.37 -5.09 1.46
N HIS A 369 23.88 -3.96 0.96
CA HIS A 369 23.37 -3.22 -0.20
C HIS A 369 21.87 -2.88 -0.10
N VAL A 370 21.42 -2.53 1.11
CA VAL A 370 20.06 -2.06 1.40
C VAL A 370 20.10 -0.68 2.05
N PRO A 371 19.03 0.13 1.96
CA PRO A 371 18.96 1.44 2.58
C PRO A 371 18.76 1.31 4.11
N GLY A 372 19.80 0.83 4.81
CA GLY A 372 19.71 0.45 6.21
C GLY A 372 19.28 1.60 7.13
N GLN A 373 19.80 2.81 6.93
CA GLN A 373 19.43 3.99 7.73
C GLN A 373 17.96 4.40 7.51
N ALA A 374 17.48 4.30 6.25
CA ALA A 374 16.08 4.58 5.94
C ALA A 374 15.13 3.58 6.65
N LEU A 375 15.49 2.29 6.68
CA LEU A 375 14.73 1.26 7.41
C LEU A 375 14.70 1.53 8.93
N LEU A 376 15.82 1.95 9.52
CA LEU A 376 15.89 2.28 10.93
C LEU A 376 15.08 3.53 11.28
N LEU A 377 15.16 4.59 10.47
CA LEU A 377 14.34 5.80 10.64
C LEU A 377 12.84 5.47 10.58
N GLN A 378 12.43 4.63 9.63
CA GLN A 378 11.07 4.13 9.53
C GLN A 378 10.66 3.36 10.79
N ALA A 379 11.51 2.46 11.29
CA ALA A 379 11.22 1.67 12.49
C ALA A 379 11.05 2.56 13.73
N VAL A 380 11.93 3.56 13.91
CA VAL A 380 11.83 4.54 15.00
C VAL A 380 10.52 5.30 14.91
N TRP A 381 10.21 5.89 13.73
CA TRP A 381 8.99 6.68 13.56
C TRP A 381 7.73 5.85 13.76
N THR A 382 7.69 4.64 13.21
CA THR A 382 6.58 3.70 13.44
C THR A 382 6.43 3.35 14.93
N SER A 383 7.53 3.16 15.66
CA SER A 383 7.48 2.91 17.11
C SER A 383 6.88 4.07 17.88
N VAL A 384 7.21 5.32 17.50
CA VAL A 384 6.60 6.53 18.05
C VAL A 384 5.09 6.55 17.79
N LEU A 385 4.66 6.22 16.56
CA LEU A 385 3.24 6.15 16.22
C LEU A 385 2.49 5.07 17.02
N ILE A 386 3.10 3.91 17.23
CA ILE A 386 2.50 2.85 18.07
C ILE A 386 2.31 3.34 19.51
N LEU A 387 3.30 4.00 20.11
CA LEU A 387 3.23 4.50 21.48
C LEU A 387 2.26 5.67 21.62
N SER A 388 2.14 6.52 20.60
CA SER A 388 1.20 7.67 20.63
C SER A 388 -0.27 7.24 20.61
N GLY A 389 -0.58 6.03 20.17
CA GLY A 389 -1.96 5.54 20.01
C GLY A 389 -2.75 6.21 18.88
N THR A 390 -2.13 7.13 18.11
CA THR A 390 -2.79 7.94 17.08
C THR A 390 -2.70 7.33 15.68
N PHE A 391 -2.12 6.14 15.55
CA PHE A 391 -1.81 5.51 14.26
C PHE A 391 -3.06 5.22 13.41
N GLU A 392 -4.20 4.82 13.99
CA GLU A 392 -5.45 4.57 13.25
C GLU A 392 -6.02 5.87 12.68
N GLN A 393 -6.00 6.94 13.45
CA GLN A 393 -6.43 8.27 13.01
C GLN A 393 -5.55 8.78 11.87
N LEU A 394 -4.22 8.71 12.06
CA LEU A 394 -3.26 9.11 11.04
C LEU A 394 -3.42 8.30 9.75
N LEU A 395 -3.65 6.99 9.85
CA LEU A 395 -3.90 6.14 8.69
C LEU A 395 -5.19 6.54 7.96
N THR A 396 -6.26 6.82 8.71
CA THR A 396 -7.53 7.27 8.10
C THR A 396 -7.33 8.58 7.35
N TYR A 397 -6.64 9.56 7.95
CA TYR A 397 -6.34 10.84 7.32
C TYR A 397 -5.43 10.70 6.10
N ALA A 398 -4.42 9.84 6.20
CA ALA A 398 -3.46 9.60 5.12
C ALA A 398 -4.05 8.82 3.94
N THR A 399 -5.05 7.96 4.18
CA THR A 399 -5.63 7.11 3.11
C THR A 399 -6.25 7.96 2.01
N ILE A 400 -6.94 9.05 2.34
CA ILE A 400 -7.57 9.93 1.37
C ILE A 400 -6.52 10.66 0.54
N VAL A 401 -5.46 11.13 1.20
CA VAL A 401 -4.31 11.78 0.54
C VAL A 401 -3.60 10.79 -0.39
N LEU A 402 -3.45 9.52 0.05
CA LEU A 402 -2.87 8.46 -0.79
C LEU A 402 -3.68 8.20 -2.05
N VAL A 403 -5.01 8.07 -1.94
CA VAL A 403 -5.87 7.87 -3.11
C VAL A 403 -5.76 9.06 -4.07
N GLY A 404 -5.66 10.28 -3.52
CA GLY A 404 -5.41 11.50 -4.30
C GLY A 404 -4.07 11.46 -5.04
N PHE A 405 -2.97 11.11 -4.37
CA PHE A 405 -1.66 10.96 -5.02
C PHE A 405 -1.64 9.81 -6.03
N SER A 406 -2.31 8.71 -5.74
CA SER A 406 -2.43 7.61 -6.70
C SER A 406 -3.17 8.02 -7.97
N ALA A 407 -4.24 8.82 -7.85
CA ALA A 407 -4.92 9.42 -9.00
C ALA A 407 -4.01 10.38 -9.78
N LEU A 408 -3.23 11.22 -9.08
CA LEU A 408 -2.23 12.10 -9.70
C LEU A 408 -1.13 11.30 -10.40
N THR A 409 -0.68 10.20 -9.82
CA THR A 409 0.34 9.32 -10.40
C THR A 409 -0.15 8.66 -11.70
N VAL A 410 -1.39 8.17 -11.72
CA VAL A 410 -1.99 7.69 -12.98
C VAL A 410 -2.18 8.83 -13.96
N GLY A 411 -2.58 10.02 -13.49
CA GLY A 411 -2.67 11.26 -14.26
C GLY A 411 -1.33 11.70 -14.86
N ALA A 412 -0.21 11.43 -14.17
CA ALA A 412 1.14 11.72 -14.65
C ALA A 412 1.45 11.10 -16.01
N LEU A 413 0.88 9.92 -16.32
CA LEU A 413 1.06 9.27 -17.61
C LEU A 413 0.56 10.15 -18.77
N PHE A 414 -0.59 10.82 -18.63
CA PHE A 414 -1.12 11.72 -19.68
C PHE A 414 -0.18 12.91 -19.92
N ILE A 415 0.38 13.45 -18.83
CA ILE A 415 1.30 14.60 -18.89
C ILE A 415 2.63 14.16 -19.53
N LEU A 416 3.20 13.05 -19.11
CA LEU A 416 4.46 12.53 -19.64
C LEU A 416 4.34 12.12 -21.11
N ARG A 417 3.20 11.57 -21.54
CA ARG A 417 2.97 11.26 -22.96
C ARG A 417 2.88 12.51 -23.83
N ARG A 418 2.38 13.63 -23.28
CA ARG A 418 2.28 14.91 -23.99
C ARG A 418 3.57 15.73 -23.96
N ARG A 419 4.21 15.85 -22.78
CA ARG A 419 5.37 16.72 -22.57
C ARG A 419 6.70 16.09 -22.94
N ARG A 420 6.78 14.75 -22.83
CA ARG A 420 8.03 13.99 -23.08
C ARG A 420 7.76 12.79 -23.99
N PRO A 421 7.30 13.01 -25.24
CA PRO A 421 6.99 11.93 -26.19
C PRO A 421 8.21 11.12 -26.56
N GLU A 422 9.43 11.71 -26.46
CA GLU A 422 10.72 11.12 -26.79
C GLU A 422 11.20 10.05 -25.80
N LEU A 423 10.65 10.02 -24.58
CA LEU A 423 11.07 9.03 -23.58
C LEU A 423 10.79 7.60 -24.04
N PRO A 424 11.74 6.68 -23.87
CA PRO A 424 11.52 5.28 -24.23
C PRO A 424 10.40 4.66 -23.38
N ARG A 425 9.49 3.95 -24.04
CA ARG A 425 8.37 3.23 -23.41
C ARG A 425 8.45 1.75 -23.74
N PRO A 426 9.25 0.98 -23.01
CA PRO A 426 9.41 -0.46 -23.25
C PRO A 426 8.10 -1.24 -23.09
N TYR A 427 7.21 -0.74 -22.23
CA TYR A 427 5.84 -1.20 -22.08
C TYR A 427 4.88 -0.03 -22.28
N ARG A 428 3.79 -0.24 -22.98
CA ARG A 428 2.73 0.76 -23.17
C ARG A 428 1.42 0.21 -22.64
N VAL A 429 0.72 1.02 -21.84
CA VAL A 429 -0.57 0.63 -21.25
C VAL A 429 -1.57 0.32 -22.35
N TRP A 430 -2.15 -0.87 -22.25
CA TRP A 430 -3.24 -1.29 -23.12
C TRP A 430 -4.50 -0.49 -22.78
N GLY A 431 -5.32 -0.16 -23.78
CA GLY A 431 -6.56 0.61 -23.57
C GLY A 431 -6.37 2.08 -23.22
N TYR A 432 -5.21 2.68 -23.49
CA TYR A 432 -5.03 4.14 -23.37
C TYR A 432 -5.91 4.87 -24.42
N PRO A 433 -6.57 5.99 -24.09
CA PRO A 433 -6.53 6.70 -22.79
C PRO A 433 -7.57 6.21 -21.77
N TRP A 434 -8.45 5.30 -22.12
CA TRP A 434 -9.66 4.98 -21.37
C TRP A 434 -9.42 4.30 -20.02
N LEU A 435 -8.50 3.32 -19.96
CA LEU A 435 -8.22 2.64 -18.68
C LEU A 435 -7.56 3.55 -17.64
N PRO A 436 -6.52 4.33 -17.97
CA PRO A 436 -6.01 5.33 -17.03
C PRO A 436 -7.07 6.37 -16.62
N ALA A 437 -7.90 6.83 -17.57
CA ALA A 437 -9.00 7.76 -17.29
C ALA A 437 -10.03 7.15 -16.33
N PHE A 438 -10.41 5.88 -16.53
CA PHE A 438 -11.31 5.14 -15.64
C PHE A 438 -10.78 5.09 -14.21
N TYR A 439 -9.48 4.80 -14.03
CA TYR A 439 -8.86 4.83 -12.71
C TYR A 439 -8.90 6.21 -12.05
N VAL A 440 -8.53 7.26 -12.80
CA VAL A 440 -8.54 8.64 -12.29
C VAL A 440 -9.95 9.05 -11.89
N VAL A 441 -10.95 8.82 -12.75
CA VAL A 441 -12.35 9.17 -12.47
C VAL A 441 -12.86 8.40 -11.24
N GLY A 442 -12.60 7.10 -11.16
CA GLY A 442 -12.98 6.28 -10.00
C GLY A 442 -12.32 6.77 -8.71
N SER A 443 -11.02 7.06 -8.73
CA SER A 443 -10.28 7.57 -7.57
C SER A 443 -10.76 8.97 -7.14
N VAL A 444 -11.01 9.87 -8.10
CA VAL A 444 -11.59 11.18 -7.81
C VAL A 444 -12.99 11.05 -7.21
N GLY A 445 -13.81 10.13 -7.74
CA GLY A 445 -15.11 9.82 -7.16
C GLY A 445 -15.03 9.36 -5.71
N ILE A 446 -14.07 8.48 -5.38
CA ILE A 446 -13.81 8.02 -4.01
C ILE A 446 -13.40 9.19 -3.11
N VAL A 447 -12.49 10.06 -3.55
CA VAL A 447 -12.04 11.24 -2.79
C VAL A 447 -13.20 12.23 -2.56
N LEU A 448 -14.02 12.51 -3.58
CA LEU A 448 -15.17 13.40 -3.45
C LEU A 448 -16.22 12.83 -2.50
N ASN A 449 -16.50 11.53 -2.56
CA ASN A 449 -17.40 10.88 -1.63
C ASN A 449 -16.85 10.91 -0.19
N ALA A 450 -15.54 10.67 0.00
CA ALA A 450 -14.91 10.79 1.31
C ALA A 450 -14.98 12.23 1.86
N LEU A 451 -14.79 13.25 1.03
CA LEU A 451 -14.94 14.66 1.41
C LEU A 451 -16.37 14.98 1.86
N TRP A 452 -17.36 14.32 1.28
CA TRP A 452 -18.76 14.49 1.65
C TRP A 452 -19.11 13.81 2.96
N GLU A 453 -18.71 12.54 3.11
CA GLU A 453 -19.07 11.68 4.25
C GLU A 453 -18.20 11.95 5.50
N ARG A 454 -16.92 12.33 5.28
CA ARG A 454 -15.90 12.49 6.34
C ARG A 454 -15.05 13.73 6.13
N PRO A 455 -15.66 14.93 6.13
CA PRO A 455 -14.94 16.17 5.82
C PRO A 455 -13.78 16.46 6.79
N LEU A 456 -13.97 16.21 8.08
CA LEU A 456 -12.94 16.48 9.09
C LEU A 456 -11.67 15.65 8.86
N GLU A 457 -11.81 14.35 8.62
CA GLU A 457 -10.70 13.45 8.35
C GLU A 457 -9.96 13.85 7.07
N CYS A 458 -10.70 14.27 6.04
CA CYS A 458 -10.12 14.77 4.79
C CYS A 458 -9.31 16.05 5.02
N PHE A 459 -9.85 17.03 5.75
CA PHE A 459 -9.14 18.27 6.07
C PHE A 459 -7.88 18.01 6.90
N LEU A 460 -7.93 17.10 7.88
CA LEU A 460 -6.77 16.73 8.67
C LEU A 460 -5.70 16.01 7.82
N GLY A 461 -6.11 15.15 6.88
CA GLY A 461 -5.20 14.54 5.91
C GLY A 461 -4.50 15.56 5.02
N LEU A 462 -5.27 16.50 4.45
CA LEU A 462 -4.72 17.60 3.67
C LEU A 462 -3.80 18.50 4.49
N PHE A 463 -4.13 18.76 5.75
CA PHE A 463 -3.29 19.53 6.67
C PHE A 463 -1.95 18.82 6.95
N LEU A 464 -1.96 17.50 7.19
CA LEU A 464 -0.75 16.71 7.35
C LEU A 464 0.14 16.74 6.10
N CYS A 465 -0.47 16.66 4.91
CA CYS A 465 0.24 16.83 3.65
C CYS A 465 0.82 18.24 3.52
N ALA A 466 0.03 19.27 3.80
CA ALA A 466 0.43 20.67 3.72
C ALA A 466 1.53 21.04 4.75
N ALA A 467 1.59 20.36 5.88
CA ALA A 467 2.70 20.50 6.84
C ALA A 467 4.06 20.15 6.25
N GLY A 468 4.11 19.38 5.15
CA GLY A 468 5.32 19.16 4.38
C GLY A 468 5.82 20.39 3.61
N VAL A 469 4.95 21.35 3.29
CA VAL A 469 5.34 22.54 2.50
C VAL A 469 6.46 23.35 3.16
N PRO A 470 6.34 23.78 4.44
CA PRO A 470 7.44 24.50 5.10
C PRO A 470 8.71 23.64 5.22
N VAL A 471 8.57 22.34 5.40
CA VAL A 471 9.71 21.42 5.49
C VAL A 471 10.43 21.32 4.14
N TYR A 472 9.72 21.29 3.03
CA TYR A 472 10.31 21.32 1.68
C TYR A 472 11.18 22.55 1.46
N TYR A 473 10.65 23.75 1.75
CA TYR A 473 11.40 24.99 1.59
C TYR A 473 12.55 25.13 2.58
N TRP A 474 12.44 24.56 3.79
CA TRP A 474 13.52 24.50 4.75
C TRP A 474 14.67 23.62 4.23
N TRP A 475 14.38 22.43 3.69
CA TRP A 475 15.38 21.55 3.10
C TRP A 475 16.11 22.20 1.93
N GLN A 476 15.40 22.85 1.03
CA GLN A 476 16.02 23.59 -0.09
C GLN A 476 17.00 24.68 0.36
N ARG A 477 16.71 25.35 1.47
CA ARG A 477 17.62 26.38 2.03
C ARG A 477 18.90 25.77 2.63
N VAL A 478 18.77 24.62 3.30
CA VAL A 478 19.91 23.93 3.91
C VAL A 478 20.90 23.46 2.84
N ASP A 479 20.42 22.87 1.75
CA ASP A 479 21.28 22.41 0.65
C ASP A 479 21.93 23.58 -0.13
N SER A 480 21.30 24.76 -0.16
CA SER A 480 21.90 25.95 -0.80
C SER A 480 23.04 26.56 0.01
N VAL A 481 23.21 26.19 1.28
CA VAL A 481 24.24 26.71 2.20
C VAL A 481 25.41 25.74 2.38
N ALA A 482 25.26 24.46 2.00
CA ALA A 482 26.36 23.51 2.05
C ALA A 482 27.34 23.79 0.90
N PRO A 483 28.64 24.15 1.17
CA PRO A 483 29.63 24.30 0.12
C PRO A 483 29.84 22.97 -0.57
N ALA A 484 29.93 23.00 -1.91
CA ALA A 484 30.35 21.86 -2.71
C ALA A 484 31.72 21.39 -2.21
N ALA A 485 31.75 20.27 -1.51
CA ALA A 485 32.95 19.59 -1.05
C ALA A 485 33.38 18.55 -2.09
#